data_b816bc9336d66aa4a5fe2a5cc8bfdaf6
#
_entry.id   b816bc9336d66aa4a5fe2a5cc8bfdaf6
#
_cell.length_a   1.000
_cell.length_b   1.000
_cell.length_c   1.000
_cell.angle_alpha   90.00
_cell.angle_beta   90.00
_cell.angle_gamma   90.00
#
_symmetry.space_group_name_H-M   'P 1'
#
loop_
_entity.id
_entity.type
_entity.pdbx_description
1 polymer ?
#
loop_
_entity_poly.entity_id
_entity_poly.type
_entity_poly.pdbx_seq_one_letter_code
_entity_poly.pdbx_strand_id
1 'polypeptide(L)'
;MRYHIDTHVHVYHCYEAEKFLSQAVSNSDASDPAAKLILCLTESSGFNFFQELKNNASSNTLVAGWSISEVPGQPAVVLNKTDQHIIIIAGRQIITKQGLEVIALFHNLQYDDGEETQIVIDKINQDNGIAVLPWGVGKWLGKRGTIITDLLKTNKPDKLAIADISARPSLWPDPEQFSLAKESGYNCLYGTDPLPLNHDQLRIASAGMILDLPSDPVQAVADLKNILFEQLPEKIFGKRVSTLRFLKDQLMLRINKNECLSRR
;
A
#
# COMPACT_ATOMS: atom_id res chain seq x y z
N MET A 1 13.88 6.52 15.02
CA MET A 1 13.12 7.68 14.53
C MET A 1 11.73 7.22 14.16
N ARG A 2 10.69 8.02 14.46
CA ARG A 2 9.30 7.64 14.16
C ARG A 2 9.02 7.79 12.66
N TYR A 3 8.31 6.81 12.12
CA TYR A 3 7.82 6.81 10.74
C TYR A 3 6.32 6.61 10.71
N HIS A 4 5.66 7.37 9.85
CA HIS A 4 4.31 7.10 9.36
C HIS A 4 4.42 6.29 8.07
N ILE A 5 3.72 5.16 8.00
CA ILE A 5 3.83 4.21 6.91
C ILE A 5 2.45 3.95 6.34
N ASP A 6 2.21 4.42 5.13
CA ASP A 6 1.02 4.05 4.36
C ASP A 6 1.34 2.80 3.55
N THR A 7 0.79 1.66 3.96
CA THR A 7 1.14 0.36 3.35
C THR A 7 0.33 0.02 2.10
N HIS A 8 -0.55 0.91 1.65
CA HIS A 8 -1.41 0.65 0.49
C HIS A 8 -1.66 1.93 -0.32
N VAL A 9 -0.75 2.22 -1.26
CA VAL A 9 -0.80 3.44 -2.06
C VAL A 9 -0.87 3.12 -3.55
N HIS A 10 -1.97 3.51 -4.19
CA HIS A 10 -2.10 3.56 -5.64
C HIS A 10 -1.79 4.95 -6.16
N VAL A 11 -1.12 5.02 -7.32
CA VAL A 11 -0.94 6.25 -8.08
C VAL A 11 -1.59 6.07 -9.44
N TYR A 12 -2.65 6.82 -9.70
CA TYR A 12 -3.44 6.74 -10.93
C TYR A 12 -3.10 7.85 -11.91
N HIS A 13 -3.39 7.66 -13.20
CA HIS A 13 -3.11 8.66 -14.26
C HIS A 13 -3.80 10.02 -14.06
N CYS A 14 -4.87 10.08 -13.27
CA CYS A 14 -5.55 11.33 -12.92
C CYS A 14 -4.91 12.05 -11.72
N TYR A 15 -3.87 11.48 -11.10
CA TYR A 15 -3.18 12.11 -9.98
C TYR A 15 -2.07 13.02 -10.47
N GLU A 16 -1.93 14.15 -9.81
CA GLU A 16 -0.88 15.14 -10.05
C GLU A 16 0.25 14.92 -9.03
N ALA A 17 1.46 14.58 -9.50
CA ALA A 17 2.58 14.22 -8.62
C ALA A 17 2.87 15.28 -7.55
N GLU A 18 2.90 16.56 -7.90
CA GLU A 18 3.12 17.64 -6.94
C GLU A 18 2.04 17.66 -5.85
N LYS A 19 0.80 17.48 -6.25
CA LYS A 19 -0.35 17.61 -5.37
C LYS A 19 -0.41 16.45 -4.38
N PHE A 20 -0.27 15.20 -4.85
CA PHE A 20 -0.37 14.06 -3.95
C PHE A 20 0.86 13.94 -3.03
N LEU A 21 2.09 14.24 -3.52
CA LEU A 21 3.30 14.19 -2.68
C LEU A 21 3.25 15.26 -1.58
N SER A 22 2.90 16.51 -1.94
CA SER A 22 2.76 17.58 -0.96
C SER A 22 1.64 17.30 0.05
N GLN A 23 0.52 16.74 -0.42
CA GLN A 23 -0.59 16.39 0.48
C GLN A 23 -0.24 15.21 1.38
N ALA A 24 0.52 14.21 0.89
CA ALA A 24 0.97 13.09 1.71
C ALA A 24 1.83 13.55 2.89
N VAL A 25 2.77 14.47 2.65
CA VAL A 25 3.54 15.11 3.74
C VAL A 25 2.62 15.86 4.69
N SER A 26 1.74 16.72 4.18
CA SER A 26 0.80 17.48 5.01
C SER A 26 -0.10 16.58 5.88
N ASN A 27 -0.55 15.44 5.33
CA ASN A 27 -1.37 14.48 6.08
C ASN A 27 -0.56 13.80 7.21
N SER A 28 0.69 13.43 6.93
CA SER A 28 1.60 12.88 7.93
C SER A 28 1.90 13.91 9.03
N ASP A 29 2.26 15.13 8.65
CA ASP A 29 2.60 16.22 9.59
C ASP A 29 1.40 16.60 10.48
N ALA A 30 0.19 16.54 9.96
CA ALA A 30 -1.03 16.77 10.74
C ALA A 30 -1.23 15.76 11.88
N SER A 31 -0.64 14.56 11.76
CA SER A 31 -0.66 13.53 12.80
C SER A 31 0.54 13.63 13.74
N ASP A 32 1.74 13.81 13.19
CA ASP A 32 2.99 14.01 13.95
C ASP A 32 4.03 14.70 13.03
N PRO A 33 4.32 15.99 13.23
CA PRO A 33 5.27 16.74 12.39
C PRO A 33 6.73 16.24 12.49
N ALA A 34 7.05 15.43 13.51
CA ALA A 34 8.39 14.88 13.70
C ALA A 34 8.57 13.50 13.02
N ALA A 35 7.48 12.90 12.53
CA ALA A 35 7.54 11.62 11.85
C ALA A 35 8.06 11.77 10.40
N LYS A 36 8.88 10.81 9.95
CA LYS A 36 9.21 10.65 8.53
C LYS A 36 8.12 9.84 7.84
N LEU A 37 8.04 9.93 6.51
CA LEU A 37 6.99 9.28 5.72
C LEU A 37 7.55 8.14 4.87
N ILE A 38 6.89 6.99 4.91
CA ILE A 38 7.08 5.87 3.98
C ILE A 38 5.77 5.60 3.25
N LEU A 39 5.83 5.49 1.93
CA LEU A 39 4.71 5.10 1.07
C LEU A 39 5.04 3.76 0.41
N CYS A 40 4.24 2.73 0.67
CA CYS A 40 4.35 1.45 -0.04
C CYS A 40 3.40 1.48 -1.24
N LEU A 41 3.96 1.49 -2.43
CA LEU A 41 3.15 1.45 -3.64
C LEU A 41 2.50 0.06 -3.81
N THR A 42 1.32 0.06 -4.40
CA THR A 42 0.55 -1.14 -4.75
C THR A 42 0.03 -0.99 -6.19
N GLU A 43 0.97 -0.81 -7.12
CA GLU A 43 0.65 -0.47 -8.50
C GLU A 43 -0.11 -1.60 -9.21
N SER A 44 -1.26 -1.28 -9.78
CA SER A 44 -2.01 -2.21 -10.62
C SER A 44 -1.36 -2.37 -12.00
N SER A 45 -1.75 -3.40 -12.74
CA SER A 45 -1.31 -3.61 -14.13
C SER A 45 -1.49 -2.34 -14.97
N GLY A 46 -0.47 -1.99 -15.75
CA GLY A 46 -0.44 -0.79 -16.59
C GLY A 46 0.05 0.49 -15.90
N PHE A 47 0.30 0.47 -14.58
CA PHE A 47 0.87 1.60 -13.84
C PHE A 47 2.33 1.32 -13.50
N ASN A 48 3.21 2.29 -13.67
CA ASN A 48 4.66 2.15 -13.51
C ASN A 48 5.30 3.40 -12.89
N PHE A 49 4.65 4.03 -11.93
CA PHE A 49 5.14 5.25 -11.30
C PHE A 49 6.48 5.02 -10.58
N PHE A 50 6.66 3.87 -9.92
CA PHE A 50 7.95 3.54 -9.31
C PHE A 50 9.10 3.50 -10.32
N GLN A 51 8.86 2.91 -11.49
CA GLN A 51 9.88 2.87 -12.55
C GLN A 51 10.14 4.26 -13.14
N GLU A 52 9.14 5.11 -13.23
CA GLU A 52 9.30 6.52 -13.61
C GLU A 52 10.19 7.27 -12.59
N LEU A 53 9.98 7.05 -11.29
CA LEU A 53 10.85 7.63 -10.24
C LEU A 53 12.30 7.15 -10.38
N LYS A 54 12.53 5.86 -10.61
CA LYS A 54 13.89 5.31 -10.83
C LYS A 54 14.58 5.92 -12.04
N ASN A 55 13.87 6.05 -13.15
CA ASN A 55 14.41 6.66 -14.37
C ASN A 55 14.79 8.13 -14.11
N ASN A 56 13.98 8.87 -13.37
CA ASN A 56 14.26 10.24 -12.98
C ASN A 56 15.45 10.34 -11.99
N ALA A 57 15.59 9.40 -11.06
CA ALA A 57 16.76 9.30 -10.19
C ALA A 57 18.05 9.13 -11.01
N SER A 58 18.05 8.20 -11.96
CA SER A 58 19.22 7.92 -12.82
C SER A 58 19.59 9.09 -13.72
N SER A 59 18.64 9.95 -14.12
CA SER A 59 18.85 11.13 -14.96
C SER A 59 19.00 12.43 -14.17
N ASN A 60 18.98 12.41 -12.83
CA ASN A 60 18.94 13.58 -11.96
C ASN A 60 17.80 14.56 -12.30
N THR A 61 16.67 14.04 -12.78
CA THR A 61 15.50 14.85 -13.12
C THR A 61 14.58 14.98 -11.92
N LEU A 62 14.14 16.21 -11.63
CA LEU A 62 13.18 16.46 -10.55
C LEU A 62 11.77 16.03 -10.95
N VAL A 63 11.07 15.42 -10.00
CA VAL A 63 9.62 15.15 -10.12
C VAL A 63 8.88 16.10 -9.20
N ALA A 64 8.11 17.01 -9.76
CA ALA A 64 7.38 18.03 -8.99
C ALA A 64 8.26 18.82 -7.99
N GLY A 65 9.50 19.09 -8.35
CA GLY A 65 10.48 19.78 -7.51
C GLY A 65 11.16 18.90 -6.45
N TRP A 66 10.89 17.59 -6.43
CA TRP A 66 11.57 16.63 -5.56
C TRP A 66 12.78 16.04 -6.27
N SER A 67 13.94 16.05 -5.61
CA SER A 67 15.09 15.24 -6.02
C SER A 67 14.88 13.79 -5.61
N ILE A 68 15.36 12.86 -6.44
CA ILE A 68 15.14 11.44 -6.23
C ILE A 68 16.49 10.73 -6.17
N SER A 69 16.64 9.81 -5.24
CA SER A 69 17.78 8.89 -5.16
C SER A 69 17.32 7.47 -4.89
N GLU A 70 17.99 6.48 -5.49
CA GLU A 70 17.71 5.08 -5.19
C GLU A 70 18.25 4.72 -3.80
N VAL A 71 17.56 3.83 -3.10
CA VAL A 71 18.05 3.22 -1.87
C VAL A 71 18.91 2.01 -2.23
N PRO A 72 20.23 2.03 -1.99
CA PRO A 72 21.12 0.96 -2.43
C PRO A 72 20.69 -0.42 -1.95
N GLY A 73 20.58 -1.37 -2.89
CA GLY A 73 20.22 -2.76 -2.59
C GLY A 73 18.75 -2.97 -2.17
N GLN A 74 17.91 -1.95 -2.22
CA GLN A 74 16.50 -2.03 -1.85
C GLN A 74 15.59 -1.62 -3.02
N PRO A 75 14.40 -2.20 -3.15
CA PRO A 75 13.41 -1.76 -4.13
C PRO A 75 12.67 -0.50 -3.61
N ALA A 76 13.44 0.55 -3.38
CA ALA A 76 12.95 1.81 -2.82
C ALA A 76 13.71 3.02 -3.37
N VAL A 77 13.08 4.18 -3.33
CA VAL A 77 13.68 5.49 -3.63
C VAL A 77 13.39 6.47 -2.50
N VAL A 78 14.27 7.45 -2.33
CA VAL A 78 14.07 8.59 -1.42
C VAL A 78 13.79 9.83 -2.25
N LEU A 79 12.72 10.51 -1.92
CA LEU A 79 12.38 11.82 -2.46
C LEU A 79 12.72 12.88 -1.41
N ASN A 80 13.45 13.92 -1.84
CA ASN A 80 13.86 15.02 -0.98
C ASN A 80 13.43 16.37 -1.59
N LYS A 81 12.81 17.23 -0.77
CA LYS A 81 12.44 18.59 -1.15
C LYS A 81 12.58 19.48 0.08
N THR A 82 13.58 20.37 0.10
CA THR A 82 13.94 21.18 1.27
C THR A 82 14.18 20.29 2.50
N ASP A 83 13.37 20.41 3.55
CA ASP A 83 13.45 19.62 4.77
C ASP A 83 12.48 18.40 4.79
N GLN A 84 11.79 18.14 3.68
CA GLN A 84 10.83 17.06 3.54
C GLN A 84 11.48 15.82 2.93
N HIS A 85 11.15 14.64 3.47
CA HIS A 85 11.69 13.37 3.01
C HIS A 85 10.57 12.33 2.92
N ILE A 86 10.49 11.65 1.78
CA ILE A 86 9.57 10.53 1.58
C ILE A 86 10.36 9.32 1.09
N ILE A 87 10.24 8.19 1.74
CA ILE A 87 10.70 6.91 1.20
C ILE A 87 9.54 6.28 0.44
N ILE A 88 9.75 5.91 -0.81
CA ILE A 88 8.76 5.19 -1.62
C ILE A 88 9.28 3.78 -1.86
N ILE A 89 8.53 2.79 -1.42
CA ILE A 89 8.83 1.36 -1.57
C ILE A 89 8.00 0.81 -2.74
N ALA A 90 8.66 0.05 -3.61
CA ALA A 90 8.00 -0.62 -4.72
C ALA A 90 7.04 -1.70 -4.24
N GLY A 91 5.93 -1.83 -4.95
CA GLY A 91 4.99 -2.92 -4.77
C GLY A 91 3.97 -2.99 -5.90
N ARG A 92 3.33 -4.14 -6.02
CA ARG A 92 2.37 -4.46 -7.07
C ARG A 92 1.11 -5.05 -6.47
N GLN A 93 -0.04 -4.74 -7.08
CA GLN A 93 -1.31 -5.42 -6.83
C GLN A 93 -1.61 -6.34 -7.99
N ILE A 94 -1.86 -7.61 -7.68
CA ILE A 94 -2.16 -8.69 -8.63
C ILE A 94 -3.61 -9.14 -8.43
N ILE A 95 -4.39 -9.21 -9.50
CA ILE A 95 -5.75 -9.77 -9.45
C ILE A 95 -5.66 -11.25 -9.80
N THR A 96 -6.01 -12.11 -8.84
CA THR A 96 -5.91 -13.56 -9.01
C THR A 96 -7.10 -14.15 -9.76
N LYS A 97 -6.99 -15.40 -10.19
CA LYS A 97 -8.06 -16.16 -10.87
C LYS A 97 -9.34 -16.24 -10.05
N GLN A 98 -9.24 -16.27 -8.72
CA GLN A 98 -10.38 -16.26 -7.81
C GLN A 98 -11.00 -14.87 -7.62
N GLY A 99 -10.44 -13.85 -8.26
CA GLY A 99 -10.89 -12.45 -8.12
C GLY A 99 -10.55 -11.84 -6.76
N LEU A 100 -9.51 -12.38 -6.11
CA LEU A 100 -8.86 -11.78 -4.96
C LEU A 100 -7.73 -10.88 -5.42
N GLU A 101 -7.37 -9.91 -4.59
CA GLU A 101 -6.17 -9.10 -4.74
C GLU A 101 -5.07 -9.66 -3.84
N VAL A 102 -3.88 -9.75 -4.39
CA VAL A 102 -2.65 -10.01 -3.64
C VAL A 102 -1.70 -8.86 -3.90
N ILE A 103 -1.17 -8.27 -2.86
CA ILE A 103 -0.14 -7.24 -2.95
C ILE A 103 1.23 -7.90 -2.78
N ALA A 104 2.16 -7.59 -3.69
CA ALA A 104 3.58 -7.89 -3.56
C ALA A 104 4.30 -6.62 -3.10
N LEU A 105 4.65 -6.50 -1.82
CA LEU A 105 5.47 -5.40 -1.31
C LEU A 105 6.96 -5.73 -1.42
N PHE A 106 7.81 -4.70 -1.45
CA PHE A 106 9.27 -4.78 -1.61
C PHE A 106 9.67 -5.49 -2.90
N HIS A 107 8.90 -5.26 -3.96
CA HIS A 107 9.07 -5.95 -5.22
C HIS A 107 8.77 -5.03 -6.41
N ASN A 108 9.66 -5.03 -7.41
CA ASN A 108 9.51 -4.22 -8.63
C ASN A 108 9.34 -5.07 -9.91
N LEU A 109 9.11 -6.38 -9.77
CA LEU A 109 8.83 -7.24 -10.93
C LEU A 109 7.36 -7.14 -11.36
N GLN A 110 7.12 -7.42 -12.62
CA GLN A 110 5.76 -7.54 -13.16
C GLN A 110 5.25 -8.96 -12.89
N TYR A 111 4.02 -9.05 -12.42
CA TYR A 111 3.26 -10.28 -12.32
C TYR A 111 2.04 -10.18 -13.21
N ASP A 112 1.69 -11.28 -13.84
CA ASP A 112 0.47 -11.35 -14.64
C ASP A 112 -0.75 -11.58 -13.74
N ASP A 113 -1.86 -10.94 -14.08
CA ASP A 113 -3.16 -11.20 -13.46
C ASP A 113 -3.70 -12.57 -13.92
N GLY A 114 -4.59 -13.17 -13.13
CA GLY A 114 -5.33 -14.37 -13.49
C GLY A 114 -4.72 -15.70 -13.06
N GLU A 115 -3.60 -15.70 -12.33
CA GLU A 115 -3.07 -16.92 -11.71
C GLU A 115 -3.83 -17.31 -10.43
N GLU A 116 -3.69 -18.56 -9.99
CA GLU A 116 -4.23 -19.03 -8.71
C GLU A 116 -3.61 -18.26 -7.53
N THR A 117 -4.42 -17.89 -6.53
CA THR A 117 -3.97 -17.04 -5.42
C THR A 117 -2.76 -17.61 -4.68
N GLN A 118 -2.75 -18.93 -4.41
CA GLN A 118 -1.62 -19.56 -3.72
C GLN A 118 -0.34 -19.50 -4.56
N ILE A 119 -0.43 -19.70 -5.88
CA ILE A 119 0.72 -19.61 -6.79
C ILE A 119 1.31 -18.20 -6.77
N VAL A 120 0.45 -17.17 -6.77
CA VAL A 120 0.90 -15.76 -6.67
C VAL A 120 1.64 -15.52 -5.35
N ILE A 121 1.08 -15.98 -4.22
CA ILE A 121 1.72 -15.87 -2.89
C ILE A 121 3.10 -16.56 -2.90
N ASP A 122 3.18 -17.77 -3.43
CA ASP A 122 4.41 -18.55 -3.46
C ASP A 122 5.49 -17.87 -4.32
N LYS A 123 5.11 -17.33 -5.49
CA LYS A 123 6.02 -16.57 -6.36
C LYS A 123 6.56 -15.32 -5.67
N ILE A 124 5.70 -14.53 -5.03
CA ILE A 124 6.12 -13.34 -4.29
C ILE A 124 7.15 -13.70 -3.21
N ASN A 125 6.91 -14.79 -2.47
CA ASN A 125 7.85 -15.26 -1.45
C ASN A 125 9.17 -15.76 -2.03
N GLN A 126 9.13 -16.48 -3.17
CA GLN A 126 10.34 -16.95 -3.88
C GLN A 126 11.19 -15.77 -4.36
N ASP A 127 10.55 -14.70 -4.80
CA ASP A 127 11.19 -13.46 -5.24
C ASP A 127 11.58 -12.54 -4.07
N ASN A 128 11.50 -13.03 -2.83
CA ASN A 128 11.84 -12.30 -1.63
C ASN A 128 10.98 -11.03 -1.40
N GLY A 129 9.76 -10.98 -1.93
CA GLY A 129 8.75 -9.98 -1.61
C GLY A 129 7.93 -10.34 -0.38
N ILE A 130 7.00 -9.49 0.00
CA ILE A 130 5.99 -9.72 1.05
C ILE A 130 4.63 -9.84 0.40
N ALA A 131 4.01 -11.02 0.51
CA ALA A 131 2.64 -11.23 0.06
C ALA A 131 1.64 -10.70 1.09
N VAL A 132 0.68 -9.89 0.64
CA VAL A 132 -0.36 -9.32 1.51
C VAL A 132 -1.74 -9.51 0.88
N LEU A 133 -2.72 -9.95 1.66
CA LEU A 133 -4.14 -10.00 1.26
C LEU A 133 -4.85 -8.74 1.77
N PRO A 134 -5.12 -7.74 0.92
CA PRO A 134 -5.80 -6.53 1.34
C PRO A 134 -7.31 -6.78 1.46
N TRP A 135 -7.94 -6.16 2.46
CA TRP A 135 -9.38 -6.10 2.50
C TRP A 135 -9.92 -5.32 1.28
N GLY A 136 -10.98 -5.81 0.68
CA GLY A 136 -11.64 -5.14 -0.44
C GLY A 136 -13.15 -5.34 -0.37
N VAL A 137 -13.90 -4.35 -0.85
CA VAL A 137 -15.36 -4.33 -0.81
C VAL A 137 -15.93 -5.57 -1.50
N GLY A 138 -16.65 -6.40 -0.72
CA GLY A 138 -17.26 -7.63 -1.21
C GLY A 138 -16.28 -8.75 -1.58
N LYS A 139 -14.96 -8.52 -1.48
CA LYS A 139 -13.95 -9.53 -1.84
C LYS A 139 -13.70 -10.54 -0.72
N TRP A 140 -14.05 -10.20 0.51
CA TRP A 140 -13.92 -11.07 1.68
C TRP A 140 -15.27 -11.72 2.10
N LEU A 141 -16.24 -11.78 1.19
CA LEU A 141 -17.57 -12.36 1.45
C LEU A 141 -17.81 -13.62 0.62
N GLY A 142 -18.67 -14.53 1.15
CA GLY A 142 -19.09 -15.76 0.48
C GLY A 142 -17.90 -16.63 0.08
N LYS A 143 -17.92 -17.19 -1.12
CA LYS A 143 -16.86 -18.11 -1.62
C LYS A 143 -15.46 -17.53 -1.51
N ARG A 144 -15.28 -16.22 -1.78
CA ARG A 144 -13.97 -15.57 -1.66
C ARG A 144 -13.50 -15.44 -0.21
N GLY A 145 -14.43 -15.16 0.71
CA GLY A 145 -14.13 -15.17 2.15
C GLY A 145 -13.68 -16.54 2.63
N THR A 146 -14.31 -17.63 2.15
CA THR A 146 -13.87 -19.01 2.44
C THR A 146 -12.44 -19.26 1.95
N ILE A 147 -12.11 -18.83 0.72
CA ILE A 147 -10.75 -18.97 0.18
C ILE A 147 -9.72 -18.23 1.07
N ILE A 148 -10.03 -17.01 1.53
CA ILE A 148 -9.13 -16.27 2.44
C ILE A 148 -8.97 -17.03 3.76
N THR A 149 -10.06 -17.56 4.32
CA THR A 149 -10.01 -18.39 5.54
C THR A 149 -9.11 -19.61 5.35
N ASP A 150 -9.20 -20.28 4.20
CA ASP A 150 -8.36 -21.45 3.88
C ASP A 150 -6.89 -21.05 3.69
N LEU A 151 -6.63 -19.94 3.01
CA LEU A 151 -5.26 -19.38 2.87
C LEU A 151 -4.63 -19.06 4.23
N LEU A 152 -5.38 -18.48 5.16
CA LEU A 152 -4.89 -18.21 6.52
C LEU A 152 -4.66 -19.49 7.35
N LYS A 153 -5.35 -20.58 7.05
CA LYS A 153 -5.12 -21.87 7.72
C LYS A 153 -3.95 -22.66 7.14
N THR A 154 -3.64 -22.46 5.87
CA THR A 154 -2.63 -23.25 5.14
C THR A 154 -1.29 -22.57 5.03
N ASN A 155 -1.24 -21.23 4.99
CA ASN A 155 0.00 -20.47 4.98
C ASN A 155 0.50 -20.25 6.41
N LYS A 156 1.71 -19.67 6.51
CA LYS A 156 2.33 -19.27 7.77
C LYS A 156 2.41 -17.75 7.88
N PRO A 157 2.41 -17.18 9.10
CA PRO A 157 2.50 -15.73 9.31
C PRO A 157 3.78 -15.08 8.75
N ASP A 158 4.86 -15.85 8.58
CA ASP A 158 6.12 -15.40 7.97
C ASP A 158 6.11 -15.43 6.44
N LYS A 159 4.99 -15.84 5.80
CA LYS A 159 4.83 -15.95 4.35
C LYS A 159 3.68 -15.12 3.79
N LEU A 160 2.79 -14.67 4.65
CA LEU A 160 1.58 -13.96 4.26
C LEU A 160 1.20 -12.97 5.36
N ALA A 161 0.82 -11.77 4.97
CA ALA A 161 0.17 -10.80 5.84
C ALA A 161 -1.25 -10.51 5.33
N ILE A 162 -2.05 -9.85 6.14
CA ILE A 162 -3.32 -9.25 5.71
C ILE A 162 -3.22 -7.74 5.82
N ALA A 163 -4.12 -7.01 5.17
CA ALA A 163 -4.21 -5.56 5.33
C ALA A 163 -5.65 -5.09 5.48
N ASP A 164 -5.87 -4.17 6.42
CA ASP A 164 -7.05 -3.33 6.47
C ASP A 164 -6.76 -1.98 5.81
N ILE A 165 -7.79 -1.27 5.37
CA ILE A 165 -7.67 -0.01 4.65
C ILE A 165 -8.57 1.08 5.25
N SER A 166 -8.11 2.32 5.19
CA SER A 166 -8.91 3.45 5.65
C SER A 166 -10.12 3.74 4.74
N ALA A 167 -10.10 3.23 3.50
CA ALA A 167 -11.25 3.27 2.58
C ALA A 167 -12.42 2.39 3.03
N ARG A 168 -12.23 1.45 3.98
CA ARG A 168 -13.32 0.67 4.58
C ARG A 168 -14.19 1.58 5.44
N PRO A 169 -15.54 1.57 5.26
CA PRO A 169 -16.42 2.46 6.02
C PRO A 169 -16.35 2.19 7.54
N SER A 170 -16.39 3.26 8.32
CA SER A 170 -16.28 3.17 9.78
C SER A 170 -17.34 2.30 10.44
N LEU A 171 -18.55 2.19 9.85
CA LEU A 171 -19.65 1.33 10.34
C LEU A 171 -19.62 -0.10 9.76
N TRP A 172 -18.68 -0.42 8.87
CA TRP A 172 -18.56 -1.78 8.35
C TRP A 172 -17.98 -2.71 9.41
N PRO A 173 -18.66 -3.81 9.76
CA PRO A 173 -18.15 -4.74 10.77
C PRO A 173 -16.82 -5.34 10.34
N ASP A 174 -15.99 -5.70 11.30
CA ASP A 174 -14.74 -6.39 11.02
C ASP A 174 -15.05 -7.78 10.46
N PRO A 175 -14.43 -8.19 9.34
CA PRO A 175 -14.53 -9.56 8.85
C PRO A 175 -13.99 -10.56 9.87
N GLU A 176 -14.60 -11.74 9.95
CA GLU A 176 -14.12 -12.82 10.83
C GLU A 176 -12.68 -13.25 10.56
N GLN A 177 -12.22 -13.07 9.31
CA GLN A 177 -10.86 -13.36 8.91
C GLN A 177 -9.82 -12.49 9.62
N PHE A 178 -10.17 -11.27 10.07
CA PHE A 178 -9.25 -10.47 10.88
C PHE A 178 -9.03 -11.08 12.26
N SER A 179 -10.08 -11.59 12.90
CA SER A 179 -9.95 -12.31 14.18
C SER A 179 -9.12 -13.58 14.01
N LEU A 180 -9.44 -14.39 12.99
CA LEU A 180 -8.68 -15.59 12.65
C LEU A 180 -7.20 -15.30 12.40
N ALA A 181 -6.90 -14.27 11.61
CA ALA A 181 -5.53 -13.87 11.32
C ALA A 181 -4.77 -13.46 12.59
N LYS A 182 -5.39 -12.65 13.44
CA LYS A 182 -4.80 -12.23 14.73
C LYS A 182 -4.52 -13.42 15.64
N GLU A 183 -5.49 -14.34 15.79
CA GLU A 183 -5.35 -15.55 16.60
C GLU A 183 -4.25 -16.49 16.06
N SER A 184 -4.04 -16.49 14.74
CA SER A 184 -3.02 -17.27 14.05
C SER A 184 -1.66 -16.57 13.95
N GLY A 185 -1.51 -15.37 14.52
CA GLY A 185 -0.24 -14.63 14.55
C GLY A 185 0.10 -13.87 13.26
N TYR A 186 -0.85 -13.69 12.35
CA TYR A 186 -0.65 -12.86 11.15
C TYR A 186 -0.63 -11.38 11.48
N ASN A 187 0.25 -10.65 10.81
CA ASN A 187 0.23 -9.20 10.85
C ASN A 187 -0.92 -8.64 10.02
N CYS A 188 -1.56 -7.60 10.55
CA CYS A 188 -2.53 -6.80 9.85
C CYS A 188 -1.93 -5.43 9.56
N LEU A 189 -1.57 -5.19 8.29
CA LEU A 189 -1.07 -3.91 7.82
C LEU A 189 -2.22 -2.91 7.70
N TYR A 190 -1.88 -1.61 7.64
CA TYR A 190 -2.89 -0.57 7.51
C TYR A 190 -2.44 0.53 6.56
N GLY A 191 -3.29 0.88 5.60
CA GLY A 191 -3.00 1.90 4.60
C GLY A 191 -4.25 2.63 4.10
N THR A 192 -4.05 3.56 3.15
CA THR A 192 -5.14 4.41 2.67
C THR A 192 -6.00 3.76 1.60
N ASP A 193 -5.42 3.01 0.69
CA ASP A 193 -6.08 2.48 -0.52
C ASP A 193 -6.84 3.59 -1.26
N PRO A 194 -6.14 4.59 -1.81
CA PRO A 194 -6.79 5.68 -2.54
C PRO A 194 -7.43 5.13 -3.82
N LEU A 195 -8.63 5.61 -4.12
CA LEU A 195 -9.44 5.17 -5.25
C LEU A 195 -9.09 5.92 -6.55
N PRO A 196 -9.36 5.36 -7.74
CA PRO A 196 -9.13 6.04 -9.03
C PRO A 196 -10.13 7.20 -9.25
N LEU A 197 -10.09 8.16 -8.36
CA LEU A 197 -10.87 9.41 -8.36
C LEU A 197 -9.93 10.57 -8.10
N ASN A 198 -9.96 11.61 -8.95
CA ASN A 198 -9.02 12.73 -8.85
C ASN A 198 -8.88 13.30 -7.42
N HIS A 199 -9.99 13.43 -6.69
CA HIS A 199 -9.97 13.97 -5.34
C HIS A 199 -9.35 13.00 -4.30
N ASP A 200 -9.22 11.73 -4.60
CA ASP A 200 -8.74 10.73 -3.63
C ASP A 200 -7.22 10.73 -3.49
N GLN A 201 -6.50 11.39 -4.43
CA GLN A 201 -5.07 11.69 -4.28
C GLN A 201 -4.75 12.47 -2.99
N LEU A 202 -5.73 13.22 -2.46
CA LEU A 202 -5.58 13.99 -1.23
C LEU A 202 -5.64 13.12 0.05
N ARG A 203 -5.93 11.82 -0.08
CA ARG A 203 -5.99 10.90 1.06
C ARG A 203 -4.69 10.16 1.32
N ILE A 204 -3.75 10.15 0.39
CA ILE A 204 -2.47 9.44 0.54
C ILE A 204 -1.81 9.89 1.86
N ALA A 205 -1.33 8.92 2.64
CA ALA A 205 -0.77 9.11 3.98
C ALA A 205 -1.71 9.76 5.02
N SER A 206 -3.03 9.78 4.81
CA SER A 206 -3.98 10.22 5.84
C SER A 206 -4.29 9.13 6.88
N ALA A 207 -3.80 7.92 6.65
CA ALA A 207 -3.88 6.78 7.55
C ALA A 207 -2.76 5.79 7.26
N GLY A 208 -2.34 5.04 8.25
CA GLY A 208 -1.27 4.07 8.13
C GLY A 208 -0.80 3.55 9.48
N MET A 209 0.39 2.96 9.48
CA MET A 209 1.05 2.42 10.65
C MET A 209 2.07 3.41 11.21
N ILE A 210 2.40 3.26 12.50
CA ILE A 210 3.45 4.02 13.18
C ILE A 210 4.51 3.03 13.65
N LEU A 211 5.75 3.19 13.18
CA LEU A 211 6.89 2.40 13.61
C LEU A 211 8.09 3.28 13.94
N ASP A 212 8.92 2.83 14.86
CA ASP A 212 10.23 3.42 15.14
C ASP A 212 11.29 2.64 14.35
N LEU A 213 11.95 3.29 13.39
CA LEU A 213 12.97 2.72 12.50
C LEU A 213 14.26 3.55 12.56
N PRO A 214 15.40 3.02 12.09
CA PRO A 214 16.62 3.80 11.93
C PRO A 214 16.43 5.06 11.08
N SER A 215 17.29 6.05 11.27
CA SER A 215 17.24 7.29 10.48
C SER A 215 17.82 7.14 9.08
N ASP A 216 18.73 6.18 8.89
CA ASP A 216 19.31 5.85 7.60
C ASP A 216 18.28 5.14 6.71
N PRO A 217 18.01 5.60 5.50
CA PRO A 217 16.98 5.02 4.62
C PRO A 217 17.25 3.55 4.25
N VAL A 218 18.51 3.14 4.05
CA VAL A 218 18.85 1.75 3.69
C VAL A 218 18.46 0.82 4.83
N GLN A 219 18.85 1.17 6.05
CA GLN A 219 18.54 0.38 7.23
C GLN A 219 17.04 0.44 7.56
N ALA A 220 16.40 1.61 7.42
CA ALA A 220 14.97 1.75 7.67
C ALA A 220 14.12 0.85 6.76
N VAL A 221 14.44 0.77 5.46
CA VAL A 221 13.76 -0.10 4.50
C VAL A 221 14.01 -1.57 4.79
N ALA A 222 15.26 -1.94 5.13
CA ALA A 222 15.62 -3.31 5.49
C ALA A 222 14.90 -3.77 6.78
N ASP A 223 14.94 -2.93 7.83
CA ASP A 223 14.28 -3.23 9.11
C ASP A 223 12.76 -3.28 8.96
N LEU A 224 12.16 -2.35 8.19
CA LEU A 224 10.73 -2.40 7.91
C LEU A 224 10.33 -3.73 7.28
N LYS A 225 11.07 -4.20 6.28
CA LYS A 225 10.81 -5.47 5.63
C LYS A 225 10.81 -6.64 6.62
N ASN A 226 11.76 -6.67 7.54
CA ASN A 226 11.85 -7.72 8.57
C ASN A 226 10.69 -7.61 9.58
N ILE A 227 10.43 -6.41 10.08
CA ILE A 227 9.39 -6.15 11.08
C ILE A 227 7.99 -6.50 10.56
N LEU A 228 7.72 -6.34 9.25
CA LEU A 228 6.41 -6.67 8.68
C LEU A 228 6.05 -8.16 8.78
N PHE A 229 7.00 -9.04 9.09
CA PHE A 229 6.76 -10.46 9.40
C PHE A 229 6.82 -10.77 10.91
N GLU A 230 7.32 -9.84 11.73
CA GLU A 230 7.31 -9.97 13.17
C GLU A 230 5.97 -9.49 13.73
N GLN A 231 5.68 -9.76 14.99
CA GLN A 231 4.45 -9.28 15.61
C GLN A 231 4.49 -7.75 15.76
N LEU A 232 3.79 -7.04 14.86
CA LEU A 232 3.73 -5.59 14.85
C LEU A 232 2.94 -5.07 16.05
N PRO A 233 3.42 -3.98 16.73
CA PRO A 233 2.58 -3.25 17.66
C PRO A 233 1.41 -2.61 16.88
N GLU A 234 0.18 -2.75 17.38
CA GLU A 234 -1.05 -2.17 16.80
C GLU A 234 -1.07 -0.63 16.95
N LYS A 235 -0.05 0.06 16.42
CA LYS A 235 -0.02 1.51 16.38
C LYS A 235 -0.37 1.98 14.98
N ILE A 236 -1.57 2.49 14.84
CA ILE A 236 -2.07 3.10 13.59
C ILE A 236 -2.37 4.58 13.81
N PHE A 237 -2.33 5.35 12.74
CA PHE A 237 -2.81 6.72 12.70
C PHE A 237 -3.91 6.87 11.65
N GLY A 238 -4.64 7.98 11.71
CA GLY A 238 -5.74 8.25 10.81
C GLY A 238 -7.04 7.54 11.19
N LYS A 239 -8.04 7.69 10.34
CA LYS A 239 -9.39 7.15 10.55
C LYS A 239 -9.95 6.58 9.26
N ARG A 240 -10.83 5.58 9.39
CA ARG A 240 -11.64 5.08 8.27
C ARG A 240 -12.59 6.16 7.75
N VAL A 241 -12.93 6.06 6.46
CA VAL A 241 -13.91 6.97 5.84
C VAL A 241 -15.28 6.81 6.47
N SER A 242 -16.08 7.89 6.47
CA SER A 242 -17.48 7.81 6.87
C SER A 242 -18.28 6.98 5.85
N THR A 243 -19.34 6.34 6.31
CA THR A 243 -20.22 5.54 5.43
C THR A 243 -20.81 6.38 4.30
N LEU A 244 -21.13 7.65 4.55
CA LEU A 244 -21.65 8.55 3.52
C LEU A 244 -20.60 8.82 2.42
N ARG A 245 -19.34 9.09 2.81
CA ARG A 245 -18.26 9.27 1.85
C ARG A 245 -18.04 8.01 1.04
N PHE A 246 -17.98 6.86 1.68
CA PHE A 246 -17.83 5.56 1.02
C PHE A 246 -18.93 5.35 -0.05
N LEU A 247 -20.19 5.57 0.28
CA LEU A 247 -21.30 5.40 -0.67
C LEU A 247 -21.18 6.37 -1.86
N LYS A 248 -20.79 7.63 -1.60
CA LYS A 248 -20.52 8.62 -2.65
C LYS A 248 -19.40 8.16 -3.56
N ASP A 249 -18.28 7.72 -3.01
CA ASP A 249 -17.11 7.28 -3.78
C ASP A 249 -17.44 6.02 -4.60
N GLN A 250 -18.19 5.06 -4.05
CA GLN A 250 -18.68 3.88 -4.80
C GLN A 250 -19.61 4.26 -5.97
N LEU A 251 -20.44 5.28 -5.80
CA LEU A 251 -21.28 5.79 -6.89
C LEU A 251 -20.41 6.46 -7.98
N MET A 252 -19.46 7.30 -7.57
CA MET A 252 -18.55 7.98 -8.50
C MET A 252 -17.70 6.99 -9.31
N LEU A 253 -17.21 5.91 -8.69
CA LEU A 253 -16.48 4.85 -9.38
C LEU A 253 -17.31 4.18 -10.50
N ARG A 254 -18.63 4.04 -10.31
CA ARG A 254 -19.52 3.49 -11.34
C ARG A 254 -19.77 4.45 -12.51
N ILE A 255 -19.78 5.75 -12.23
CA ILE A 255 -20.02 6.79 -13.23
C ILE A 255 -18.73 7.10 -14.02
N ASN A 256 -17.59 7.22 -13.33
CA ASN A 256 -16.32 7.72 -13.89
C ASN A 256 -15.30 6.58 -14.13
N LYS A 257 -15.75 5.37 -14.39
CA LYS A 257 -14.95 4.15 -14.42
C LYS A 257 -13.68 4.22 -15.31
N ASN A 258 -13.63 5.12 -16.29
CA ASN A 258 -12.55 5.18 -17.28
C ASN A 258 -11.64 6.42 -17.18
N GLU A 259 -12.00 7.44 -16.43
CA GLU A 259 -11.22 8.70 -16.44
C GLU A 259 -9.82 8.59 -15.84
N CYS A 260 -9.65 7.79 -14.80
CA CYS A 260 -8.39 7.64 -14.08
C CYS A 260 -7.58 6.40 -14.46
N LEU A 261 -8.20 5.45 -15.17
CA LEU A 261 -7.59 4.16 -15.51
C LEU A 261 -6.98 4.12 -16.91
N SER A 262 -7.39 5.02 -17.81
CA SER A 262 -6.82 5.13 -19.17
C SER A 262 -5.80 6.27 -19.25
N ARG A 263 -4.63 6.03 -19.85
CA ARG A 263 -3.80 7.14 -20.35
C ARG A 263 -4.59 7.90 -21.42
N ARG A 264 -4.71 9.20 -21.26
CA ARG A 264 -5.18 10.08 -22.34
C ARG A 264 -4.13 10.18 -23.44
#